data_d9fac9d41931fc68a2848ab62d623433
#
_entry.id   d9fac9d41931fc68a2848ab62d623433
#
_cell.length_a   1.000
_cell.length_b   1.000
_cell.length_c   1.000
_cell.angle_alpha   90.00
_cell.angle_beta   90.00
_cell.angle_gamma   90.00
#
_symmetry.space_group_name_H-M   'P 1'
#
loop_
_entity.id
_entity.type
_entity.pdbx_description
1 polymer ?
#
loop_
_entity_poly.entity_id
_entity_poly.type
_entity_poly.pdbx_seq_one_letter_code
_entity_poly.pdbx_strand_id
1 'polypeptide(L)'
;MTQPPSQQPPQGGFGAPQEPPQGVPQPPQGPPQTPPPAQPPQAPAAQPGYGYPQQPGPYAQQPGPYGQQQQPGPYGQPQQPGPYGQQQPGPYAQQPGPYGQPQQPGYGYPQQQYPGAPAPVGAGGRGPFKGKPAVIIGAAVAALLVVGGGVFLLSSGGDDDKKPVAKKSDEAVQPTASPTVDEGDGNGTGREGDDDLNGGRKPGEAKALWLQKNDVDLPRNGADVYGPWIVGDTLVKGMYRAVSGYSVADGKQKWTLKLPADICSAPAQTTTDGKIVIAVKNGTTDKADCSDLQLIDLNTGKAGWKKPVKSSGLFDLMSDISLAISGNTVTVGRTGASNAFRVSDGKELFGKRDGICQPFAFAGGPRLIAATSCRTDDLDNPQHQIERVDPNTGKPLWTYKPARGWEVDKVYSVNPLIVSLTKGSSGDDKQWSILALRENGTLRSQIVSDKGDKFAPDCGGAFAVFGQRLDGCTGVAADANTFYMATQDDTSGSARTNQVVAFDLNTGKTKWKAKAPAEQTMKPLRMEGADVLLYVDAGYNKGGGIATLAPSGGSPKMLLQHPASTAQIESSFWDEKVLYADGRSFIASGRISASNDEEELETKTVMAFGK
;
A
#
# COMPACT_ATOMS: atom_id res chain seq x y z
N MET A 1 46.32 -49.13 48.31
CA MET A 1 47.58 -49.60 47.67
C MET A 1 47.69 -48.97 46.29
N THR A 2 48.67 -48.12 46.13
CA THR A 2 49.48 -47.71 44.96
C THR A 2 48.76 -47.06 43.77
N GLN A 3 48.91 -45.73 43.70
CA GLN A 3 49.07 -44.97 42.49
C GLN A 3 50.40 -45.30 41.80
N PRO A 4 50.52 -45.14 40.51
CA PRO A 4 51.60 -44.37 39.89
C PRO A 4 51.20 -43.62 38.61
N PRO A 5 52.13 -42.97 37.91
CA PRO A 5 52.36 -41.50 38.01
C PRO A 5 52.04 -40.77 36.69
N SER A 6 52.00 -39.42 36.84
CA SER A 6 51.91 -38.42 35.81
C SER A 6 53.00 -38.52 34.71
N GLN A 7 52.62 -38.25 33.43
CA GLN A 7 53.54 -37.73 32.42
C GLN A 7 52.92 -36.52 31.72
N GLN A 8 53.62 -35.39 31.88
CA GLN A 8 53.40 -34.17 31.09
C GLN A 8 54.06 -34.30 29.71
N PRO A 9 53.50 -33.77 28.67
CA PRO A 9 54.22 -33.48 27.42
C PRO A 9 54.74 -32.04 27.40
N PRO A 10 55.77 -31.76 26.58
CA PRO A 10 56.63 -30.58 26.68
C PRO A 10 56.00 -29.32 26.05
N GLN A 11 56.35 -28.18 26.65
CA GLN A 11 56.10 -26.83 26.14
C GLN A 11 56.94 -26.58 24.87
N GLY A 12 56.25 -26.23 23.78
CA GLY A 12 56.84 -25.60 22.60
C GLY A 12 56.40 -24.13 22.57
N GLY A 13 57.36 -23.21 22.81
CA GLY A 13 57.14 -21.78 22.73
C GLY A 13 57.02 -21.32 21.28
N PHE A 14 56.02 -20.48 21.02
CA PHE A 14 55.96 -19.67 19.81
C PHE A 14 56.20 -18.21 20.19
N GLY A 15 57.22 -17.63 19.51
CA GLY A 15 57.70 -16.28 19.70
C GLY A 15 56.65 -15.23 19.27
N ALA A 16 56.72 -14.10 19.95
CA ALA A 16 55.95 -12.90 19.67
C ALA A 16 56.31 -12.29 18.30
N PRO A 17 55.38 -11.64 17.61
CA PRO A 17 55.70 -10.87 16.40
C PRO A 17 56.48 -9.61 16.74
N GLN A 18 57.58 -9.38 16.01
CA GLN A 18 58.40 -8.17 16.06
C GLN A 18 57.63 -6.99 15.43
N GLU A 19 57.64 -5.85 16.13
CA GLU A 19 57.26 -4.55 15.58
C GLU A 19 58.25 -4.08 14.51
N PRO A 20 57.80 -3.44 13.41
CA PRO A 20 58.71 -2.83 12.44
C PRO A 20 59.31 -1.51 12.98
N PRO A 21 60.52 -1.14 12.57
CA PRO A 21 61.24 0.00 13.11
C PRO A 21 60.62 1.34 12.68
N GLN A 22 60.58 2.29 13.60
CA GLN A 22 60.16 3.67 13.40
C GLN A 22 61.13 4.40 12.47
N GLY A 23 60.62 4.89 11.35
CA GLY A 23 61.32 5.75 10.40
C GLY A 23 61.27 7.22 10.83
N VAL A 24 62.39 7.89 10.68
CA VAL A 24 62.73 9.29 10.96
C VAL A 24 61.78 10.28 10.24
N PRO A 25 61.46 11.45 10.79
CA PRO A 25 60.55 12.43 10.16
C PRO A 25 61.25 13.12 8.96
N GLN A 26 60.56 13.15 7.81
CA GLN A 26 60.93 13.97 6.67
C GLN A 26 60.33 15.40 6.83
N PRO A 27 61.03 16.43 6.30
CA PRO A 27 60.55 17.81 6.35
C PRO A 27 59.39 18.07 5.39
N PRO A 28 58.57 19.12 5.61
CA PRO A 28 57.34 19.35 4.88
C PRO A 28 57.56 19.74 3.43
N GLN A 29 56.91 19.02 2.52
CA GLN A 29 56.84 19.36 1.10
C GLN A 29 55.76 20.44 0.87
N GLY A 30 56.11 21.40 0.02
CA GLY A 30 55.27 22.52 -0.38
C GLY A 30 54.01 22.11 -1.19
N PRO A 31 53.09 23.05 -1.49
CA PRO A 31 51.77 22.78 -2.04
C PRO A 31 51.83 22.17 -3.46
N PRO A 32 50.87 21.32 -3.81
CA PRO A 32 50.84 20.65 -5.10
C PRO A 32 50.59 21.61 -6.26
N GLN A 33 51.40 21.49 -7.30
CA GLN A 33 51.21 22.20 -8.56
C GLN A 33 50.09 21.56 -9.35
N THR A 34 49.24 22.41 -9.91
CA THR A 34 48.17 22.05 -10.84
C THR A 34 48.69 21.43 -12.13
N PRO A 35 48.08 20.34 -12.63
CA PRO A 35 48.44 19.77 -13.94
C PRO A 35 48.00 20.68 -15.10
N PRO A 36 48.75 20.69 -16.21
CA PRO A 36 48.37 21.47 -17.39
C PRO A 36 47.14 20.91 -18.10
N PRO A 37 46.38 21.72 -18.86
CA PRO A 37 45.15 21.28 -19.50
C PRO A 37 45.41 20.28 -20.64
N ALA A 38 44.56 19.24 -20.67
CA ALA A 38 44.61 18.20 -21.68
C ALA A 38 44.22 18.73 -23.07
N GLN A 39 45.03 18.40 -24.07
CA GLN A 39 44.72 18.66 -25.49
C GLN A 39 43.56 17.76 -25.97
N PRO A 40 42.73 18.25 -26.92
CA PRO A 40 41.64 17.45 -27.48
C PRO A 40 42.17 16.31 -28.38
N PRO A 41 41.46 15.18 -28.45
CA PRO A 41 41.88 14.03 -29.23
C PRO A 41 41.85 14.31 -30.75
N GLN A 42 42.93 13.97 -31.43
CA GLN A 42 43.02 13.95 -32.89
C GLN A 42 42.25 12.75 -33.45
N ALA A 43 41.57 12.99 -34.56
CA ALA A 43 40.83 11.98 -35.33
C ALA A 43 41.77 10.94 -35.98
N PRO A 44 41.38 9.66 -36.06
CA PRO A 44 42.15 8.65 -36.79
C PRO A 44 42.04 8.80 -38.30
N ALA A 45 43.14 8.52 -38.99
CA ALA A 45 43.29 8.54 -40.43
C ALA A 45 42.45 7.45 -41.15
N ALA A 46 41.93 7.80 -42.32
CA ALA A 46 41.14 6.95 -43.18
C ALA A 46 41.98 5.81 -43.83
N GLN A 47 41.38 4.60 -43.88
CA GLN A 47 41.80 3.52 -44.77
C GLN A 47 40.75 3.31 -45.89
N PRO A 48 41.13 2.94 -47.10
CA PRO A 48 40.28 2.95 -48.26
C PRO A 48 39.62 1.60 -48.58
N GLY A 49 38.43 1.69 -49.11
CA GLY A 49 37.92 0.81 -50.15
C GLY A 49 36.89 -0.23 -49.78
N TYR A 50 35.75 -0.12 -50.36
CA TYR A 50 35.04 -0.96 -51.34
C TYR A 50 33.57 -0.56 -51.34
N GLY A 51 33.05 -0.32 -52.56
CA GLY A 51 31.84 0.36 -52.85
C GLY A 51 30.56 -0.45 -52.64
N TYR A 52 29.48 0.28 -52.47
CA TYR A 52 28.10 -0.13 -52.69
C TYR A 52 27.24 1.03 -53.22
N PRO A 53 26.13 0.75 -53.93
CA PRO A 53 25.53 1.70 -54.83
C PRO A 53 24.64 2.73 -54.14
N GLN A 54 24.48 3.84 -54.85
CA GLN A 54 23.82 5.08 -54.49
C GLN A 54 22.33 4.95 -54.26
N GLN A 55 21.88 5.64 -53.24
CA GLN A 55 20.52 6.15 -53.08
C GLN A 55 20.48 7.62 -53.50
N PRO A 56 19.42 8.10 -54.21
CA PRO A 56 19.30 9.51 -54.55
C PRO A 56 18.66 10.30 -53.41
N GLY A 57 19.26 11.41 -53.10
CA GLY A 57 18.78 12.39 -52.13
C GLY A 57 17.90 13.47 -52.74
N PRO A 58 17.40 14.40 -51.95
CA PRO A 58 16.22 15.20 -52.21
C PRO A 58 16.53 16.56 -52.85
N TYR A 59 15.63 17.06 -53.68
CA TYR A 59 15.52 18.45 -54.03
C TYR A 59 14.08 18.95 -53.91
N ALA A 60 13.94 20.01 -53.15
CA ALA A 60 12.78 20.87 -53.07
C ALA A 60 12.66 21.75 -54.34
N GLN A 61 11.44 21.99 -54.82
CA GLN A 61 10.95 23.28 -55.29
C GLN A 61 9.48 23.21 -55.73
N GLN A 62 8.68 24.13 -55.21
CA GLN A 62 7.37 24.58 -55.67
C GLN A 62 7.59 25.70 -56.73
N PRO A 63 6.57 26.29 -57.42
CA PRO A 63 5.16 25.94 -57.70
C PRO A 63 4.70 26.21 -59.16
N GLY A 64 3.39 25.96 -59.40
CA GLY A 64 2.65 26.67 -60.46
C GLY A 64 1.71 25.79 -61.30
N PRO A 65 0.61 26.37 -61.82
CA PRO A 65 -0.66 25.67 -61.94
C PRO A 65 -1.11 25.42 -63.40
N TYR A 66 -2.29 24.82 -63.55
CA TYR A 66 -3.15 24.65 -64.73
C TYR A 66 -3.19 23.26 -65.40
N GLY A 67 -4.45 22.76 -65.47
CA GLY A 67 -4.98 22.18 -66.69
C GLY A 67 -5.63 20.80 -66.56
N GLN A 68 -6.96 20.81 -66.34
CA GLN A 68 -8.03 20.11 -67.07
C GLN A 68 -8.02 18.57 -67.23
N GLN A 69 -9.09 18.01 -66.64
CA GLN A 69 -10.10 17.10 -67.24
C GLN A 69 -9.63 15.87 -68.00
N GLN A 70 -10.09 14.71 -67.61
CA GLN A 70 -11.02 13.85 -68.29
C GLN A 70 -11.44 12.61 -67.45
N GLN A 71 -12.76 12.50 -67.28
CA GLN A 71 -13.51 11.25 -67.02
C GLN A 71 -13.78 10.60 -68.40
N PRO A 72 -14.44 9.42 -68.59
CA PRO A 72 -15.01 8.46 -67.62
C PRO A 72 -14.90 6.98 -68.06
N GLY A 73 -15.49 6.09 -67.27
CA GLY A 73 -16.11 4.89 -67.86
C GLY A 73 -16.20 3.71 -66.88
N PRO A 74 -17.32 3.02 -66.91
CA PRO A 74 -17.93 2.45 -65.70
C PRO A 74 -18.00 0.91 -65.71
N TYR A 75 -18.47 0.35 -64.66
CA TYR A 75 -19.12 -0.93 -64.34
C TYR A 75 -18.56 -1.55 -63.07
N GLY A 76 -19.32 -1.93 -62.08
CA GLY A 76 -20.61 -2.46 -61.97
C GLY A 76 -21.09 -2.43 -60.53
N GLN A 77 -22.36 -2.23 -60.38
CA GLN A 77 -23.17 -2.10 -59.18
C GLN A 77 -23.57 -3.46 -58.58
N PRO A 78 -24.11 -3.41 -57.39
CA PRO A 78 -24.31 -4.54 -56.49
C PRO A 78 -25.70 -5.16 -56.63
N GLN A 79 -25.83 -6.40 -56.19
CA GLN A 79 -27.14 -7.01 -56.03
C GLN A 79 -27.54 -7.06 -54.52
N GLN A 80 -28.68 -6.48 -54.27
CA GLN A 80 -29.49 -6.59 -53.05
C GLN A 80 -30.50 -7.75 -53.16
N PRO A 81 -31.13 -8.11 -52.05
CA PRO A 81 -31.68 -9.44 -51.75
C PRO A 81 -33.17 -9.57 -52.12
N GLY A 82 -33.61 -10.77 -52.31
CA GLY A 82 -35.02 -11.10 -52.39
C GLY A 82 -35.49 -11.97 -51.25
N PRO A 83 -36.78 -11.85 -50.90
CA PRO A 83 -37.33 -12.46 -49.70
C PRO A 83 -38.17 -13.71 -50.02
N TYR A 84 -38.67 -14.33 -48.99
CA TYR A 84 -39.72 -15.36 -48.84
C TYR A 84 -39.27 -16.74 -48.36
N GLY A 85 -39.99 -17.14 -47.30
CA GLY A 85 -40.12 -18.53 -46.87
C GLY A 85 -40.57 -18.73 -45.45
N GLN A 86 -41.83 -18.36 -45.13
CA GLN A 86 -42.57 -18.87 -43.96
C GLN A 86 -42.78 -20.38 -44.13
N GLN A 87 -42.60 -21.14 -43.03
CA GLN A 87 -43.45 -22.29 -42.72
C GLN A 87 -43.32 -22.69 -41.26
N GLN A 88 -44.43 -22.57 -40.54
CA GLN A 88 -44.88 -23.29 -39.35
C GLN A 88 -45.60 -24.57 -39.82
N PRO A 89 -46.15 -25.41 -38.88
CA PRO A 89 -45.67 -26.06 -37.65
C PRO A 89 -45.96 -27.58 -37.67
N GLY A 90 -45.59 -28.27 -36.62
CA GLY A 90 -46.18 -29.60 -36.34
C GLY A 90 -45.73 -30.15 -34.99
N PRO A 91 -46.68 -30.77 -34.26
CA PRO A 91 -46.61 -30.95 -32.79
C PRO A 91 -46.43 -32.43 -32.39
N TYR A 92 -46.04 -32.63 -31.15
CA TYR A 92 -46.44 -33.73 -30.24
C TYR A 92 -45.72 -33.58 -28.92
N ALA A 93 -46.43 -33.25 -27.83
CA ALA A 93 -47.14 -34.07 -26.84
C ALA A 93 -46.16 -34.98 -26.03
N GLN A 94 -46.05 -34.89 -24.76
CA GLN A 94 -46.92 -35.20 -23.64
C GLN A 94 -46.20 -34.94 -22.28
N GLN A 95 -46.82 -34.30 -21.41
CA GLN A 95 -47.08 -34.29 -19.98
C GLN A 95 -46.86 -35.63 -19.21
N PRO A 96 -47.02 -35.68 -17.83
CA PRO A 96 -47.08 -34.66 -16.77
C PRO A 96 -46.42 -35.07 -15.43
N GLY A 97 -46.45 -34.14 -14.44
CA GLY A 97 -46.72 -34.50 -13.09
C GLY A 97 -45.94 -33.73 -12.01
N PRO A 98 -46.57 -33.60 -10.87
CA PRO A 98 -46.80 -32.32 -10.25
C PRO A 98 -46.15 -32.20 -8.87
N TYR A 99 -45.89 -30.96 -8.36
CA TYR A 99 -46.16 -30.62 -6.97
C TYR A 99 -46.10 -29.09 -6.81
N GLY A 100 -47.17 -28.59 -6.19
CA GLY A 100 -47.49 -27.19 -6.06
C GLY A 100 -46.74 -26.45 -4.95
N GLN A 101 -46.69 -25.16 -5.09
CA GLN A 101 -46.47 -24.19 -4.01
C GLN A 101 -47.59 -23.15 -4.01
N PRO A 102 -48.00 -22.67 -2.84
CA PRO A 102 -49.14 -21.74 -2.72
C PRO A 102 -48.71 -20.29 -2.97
N GLN A 103 -49.57 -19.58 -3.66
CA GLN A 103 -49.52 -18.13 -3.90
C GLN A 103 -49.87 -17.36 -2.61
N GLN A 104 -49.14 -16.27 -2.36
CA GLN A 104 -49.55 -15.20 -1.45
C GLN A 104 -50.15 -14.03 -2.25
N PRO A 105 -51.17 -13.35 -1.68
CA PRO A 105 -51.95 -12.34 -2.40
C PRO A 105 -51.28 -10.96 -2.39
N GLY A 106 -51.40 -10.28 -3.51
CA GLY A 106 -50.95 -8.91 -3.69
C GLY A 106 -51.85 -7.90 -3.01
N TYR A 107 -51.27 -6.93 -2.35
CA TYR A 107 -51.93 -5.72 -1.91
C TYR A 107 -51.61 -4.59 -2.88
N GLY A 108 -52.66 -4.08 -3.54
CA GLY A 108 -52.59 -2.88 -4.36
C GLY A 108 -52.62 -1.64 -3.49
N TYR A 109 -51.77 -0.66 -3.83
CA TYR A 109 -51.88 0.70 -3.29
C TYR A 109 -52.53 1.63 -4.30
N PRO A 110 -53.43 2.54 -3.86
CA PRO A 110 -54.09 3.52 -4.74
C PRO A 110 -53.16 4.71 -5.02
N GLN A 111 -53.16 5.13 -6.28
CA GLN A 111 -52.55 6.36 -6.75
C GLN A 111 -53.28 7.58 -6.17
N GLN A 112 -52.58 8.47 -5.50
CA GLN A 112 -53.05 9.83 -5.21
C GLN A 112 -52.51 10.80 -6.25
N GLN A 113 -53.46 11.47 -6.91
CA GLN A 113 -53.23 12.60 -7.81
C GLN A 113 -52.83 13.84 -7.03
N TYR A 114 -51.79 14.54 -7.46
CA TYR A 114 -51.47 15.90 -7.04
C TYR A 114 -51.92 16.90 -8.08
N PRO A 115 -52.49 18.05 -7.67
CA PRO A 115 -52.91 19.12 -8.59
C PRO A 115 -51.75 20.06 -8.94
N GLY A 116 -51.82 20.56 -10.12
CA GLY A 116 -51.07 21.46 -10.95
C GLY A 116 -50.18 22.54 -10.35
N ALA A 117 -49.04 22.68 -11.00
CA ALA A 117 -48.17 23.85 -10.91
C ALA A 117 -48.54 24.89 -11.97
N PRO A 118 -48.44 26.20 -11.67
CA PRO A 118 -48.68 27.26 -12.66
C PRO A 118 -47.43 27.54 -13.51
N ALA A 119 -47.65 27.91 -14.75
CA ALA A 119 -46.64 28.24 -15.74
C ALA A 119 -45.95 29.61 -15.48
N PRO A 120 -44.70 29.82 -15.94
CA PRO A 120 -44.02 31.10 -15.80
C PRO A 120 -44.33 32.04 -16.94
N VAL A 121 -44.61 33.29 -16.59
CA VAL A 121 -44.70 34.44 -17.50
C VAL A 121 -43.29 35.03 -17.68
N GLY A 122 -42.93 35.31 -18.95
CA GLY A 122 -41.64 35.88 -19.31
C GLY A 122 -41.58 37.39 -19.10
N ALA A 123 -40.37 37.88 -19.06
CA ALA A 123 -39.85 39.03 -19.83
C ALA A 123 -38.60 39.63 -19.18
N GLY A 124 -37.51 39.71 -19.96
CA GLY A 124 -36.79 40.91 -20.23
C GLY A 124 -35.81 41.49 -19.17
N GLY A 125 -34.51 41.52 -19.49
CA GLY A 125 -33.58 42.41 -18.81
C GLY A 125 -32.10 42.04 -19.00
N ARG A 126 -31.43 42.72 -19.91
CA ARG A 126 -29.99 42.70 -20.13
C ARG A 126 -29.23 43.32 -18.97
N GLY A 127 -28.10 42.71 -18.56
CA GLY A 127 -27.05 43.37 -17.80
C GLY A 127 -25.87 42.45 -17.53
N PRO A 128 -24.63 42.88 -17.75
CA PRO A 128 -23.46 41.97 -17.75
C PRO A 128 -22.85 41.87 -16.35
N PHE A 129 -22.68 40.68 -15.86
CA PHE A 129 -21.84 40.46 -14.70
C PHE A 129 -20.60 39.60 -15.08
N LYS A 130 -19.50 40.32 -15.19
CA LYS A 130 -18.15 39.74 -15.02
C LYS A 130 -18.03 39.31 -13.55
N GLY A 131 -17.97 38.03 -13.25
CA GLY A 131 -17.78 37.50 -11.90
C GLY A 131 -16.98 36.21 -11.93
N LYS A 132 -15.79 36.32 -11.51
CA LYS A 132 -14.78 35.42 -10.90
C LYS A 132 -15.10 33.91 -10.81
N PRO A 133 -14.12 33.01 -11.18
CA PRO A 133 -14.28 31.55 -11.23
C PRO A 133 -14.05 30.84 -9.87
N ALA A 134 -14.51 31.40 -8.75
CA ALA A 134 -14.26 30.82 -7.43
C ALA A 134 -15.41 29.99 -6.85
N VAL A 135 -16.56 29.90 -7.54
CA VAL A 135 -17.79 29.28 -6.97
C VAL A 135 -18.03 27.83 -7.46
N ILE A 136 -17.36 27.40 -8.53
CA ILE A 136 -17.64 26.08 -9.14
C ILE A 136 -16.93 24.92 -8.39
N ILE A 137 -15.85 25.20 -7.69
CA ILE A 137 -15.11 24.16 -6.93
C ILE A 137 -15.85 23.75 -5.63
N GLY A 138 -16.67 24.64 -5.07
CA GLY A 138 -17.46 24.33 -3.87
C GLY A 138 -18.65 23.39 -4.09
N ALA A 139 -19.20 23.35 -5.30
CA ALA A 139 -20.38 22.52 -5.60
C ALA A 139 -20.06 21.04 -5.83
N ALA A 140 -18.86 20.73 -6.35
CA ALA A 140 -18.43 19.34 -6.56
C ALA A 140 -18.05 18.62 -5.25
N VAL A 141 -17.52 19.37 -4.27
CA VAL A 141 -17.18 18.81 -2.95
C VAL A 141 -18.42 18.62 -2.08
N ALA A 142 -19.43 19.49 -2.23
CA ALA A 142 -20.71 19.35 -1.52
C ALA A 142 -21.54 18.16 -2.01
N ALA A 143 -21.46 17.79 -3.31
CA ALA A 143 -22.17 16.65 -3.87
C ALA A 143 -21.61 15.29 -3.39
N LEU A 144 -20.32 15.20 -3.10
CA LEU A 144 -19.70 13.98 -2.58
C LEU A 144 -19.96 13.75 -1.08
N LEU A 145 -20.22 14.81 -0.31
CA LEU A 145 -20.58 14.69 1.11
C LEU A 145 -22.04 14.28 1.34
N VAL A 146 -22.92 14.51 0.36
CA VAL A 146 -24.35 14.14 0.46
C VAL A 146 -24.58 12.65 0.18
N VAL A 147 -23.72 11.97 -0.58
CA VAL A 147 -23.86 10.54 -0.87
C VAL A 147 -23.30 9.66 0.26
N GLY A 148 -22.34 10.14 1.04
CA GLY A 148 -21.77 9.44 2.20
C GLY A 148 -22.51 9.67 3.52
N GLY A 149 -23.26 10.76 3.66
CA GLY A 149 -23.94 11.17 4.89
C GLY A 149 -25.46 10.88 4.93
N GLY A 150 -26.03 10.39 3.83
CA GLY A 150 -27.49 10.31 3.65
C GLY A 150 -28.22 9.12 4.29
N VAL A 151 -27.54 8.23 4.99
CA VAL A 151 -28.17 7.06 5.62
C VAL A 151 -28.37 7.19 7.14
N PHE A 152 -27.86 8.26 7.75
CA PHE A 152 -27.86 8.39 9.23
C PHE A 152 -28.83 9.40 9.82
N LEU A 153 -29.73 10.04 9.06
CA LEU A 153 -30.61 11.09 9.56
C LEU A 153 -32.11 10.85 9.38
N LEU A 154 -32.55 9.58 9.35
CA LEU A 154 -34.03 9.28 9.30
C LEU A 154 -34.54 8.50 10.51
N SER A 155 -33.99 8.72 11.71
CA SER A 155 -34.62 8.20 12.92
C SER A 155 -34.40 9.10 14.13
N SER A 156 -34.91 10.33 14.11
CA SER A 156 -35.31 11.03 15.36
C SER A 156 -36.07 12.29 15.02
N GLY A 157 -37.37 12.19 15.03
CA GLY A 157 -38.27 13.30 15.07
C GLY A 157 -39.39 12.98 16.05
N GLY A 158 -39.57 13.82 17.04
CA GLY A 158 -40.69 13.74 17.98
C GLY A 158 -40.47 14.62 19.20
N ASP A 159 -41.02 15.82 19.12
CA ASP A 159 -41.17 16.79 20.22
C ASP A 159 -41.95 16.20 21.41
N ASP A 160 -41.65 16.60 22.63
CA ASP A 160 -42.47 17.48 23.45
C ASP A 160 -42.03 17.49 24.94
N ASP A 161 -42.01 18.69 25.46
CA ASP A 161 -41.89 19.07 26.86
C ASP A 161 -42.75 18.30 27.83
N LYS A 162 -42.18 17.90 28.98
CA LYS A 162 -42.70 18.12 30.34
C LYS A 162 -41.82 17.44 31.37
N LYS A 163 -41.28 18.24 32.30
CA LYS A 163 -40.78 17.74 33.59
C LYS A 163 -41.90 17.13 34.42
N PRO A 164 -41.63 16.07 35.18
CA PRO A 164 -41.95 16.07 36.61
C PRO A 164 -40.91 15.43 37.53
N VAL A 165 -40.77 16.07 38.61
CA VAL A 165 -40.43 15.78 40.00
C VAL A 165 -40.22 14.30 40.40
N ALA A 166 -39.11 14.09 41.14
CA ALA A 166 -38.67 12.86 41.78
C ALA A 166 -39.69 12.34 42.83
N LYS A 167 -39.87 11.00 42.82
CA LYS A 167 -40.23 10.22 44.00
C LYS A 167 -39.33 8.99 44.12
N LYS A 168 -38.66 8.87 45.25
CA LYS A 168 -37.95 7.67 45.71
C LYS A 168 -38.89 6.49 45.87
N SER A 169 -38.48 5.34 45.43
CA SER A 169 -38.75 4.06 46.08
C SER A 169 -37.70 3.06 45.68
N ASP A 170 -37.07 2.48 46.72
CA ASP A 170 -36.08 1.42 46.64
C ASP A 170 -36.75 0.12 46.20
N GLU A 171 -36.25 -0.47 45.13
CA GLU A 171 -36.23 -1.93 44.93
C GLU A 171 -35.21 -2.23 43.82
N ALA A 172 -34.24 -3.10 44.19
CA ALA A 172 -33.20 -3.57 43.31
C ALA A 172 -33.82 -4.46 42.19
N VAL A 173 -33.89 -3.94 41.00
CA VAL A 173 -34.12 -4.72 39.78
C VAL A 173 -32.77 -4.73 39.01
N GLN A 174 -32.22 -5.92 38.87
CA GLN A 174 -31.05 -6.18 38.02
C GLN A 174 -31.28 -5.53 36.66
N PRO A 175 -30.36 -4.69 36.16
CA PRO A 175 -30.49 -4.18 34.81
C PRO A 175 -30.20 -5.29 33.84
N THR A 176 -31.16 -5.68 33.02
CA THR A 176 -30.89 -6.31 31.73
C THR A 176 -30.05 -5.33 30.92
N ALA A 177 -28.79 -5.67 30.75
CA ALA A 177 -27.85 -4.88 29.97
C ALA A 177 -28.34 -4.75 28.54
N SER A 178 -28.82 -3.58 28.17
CA SER A 178 -28.77 -3.13 26.79
C SER A 178 -27.30 -3.13 26.38
N PRO A 179 -26.93 -3.57 25.18
CA PRO A 179 -25.56 -3.47 24.72
C PRO A 179 -25.21 -1.97 24.67
N THR A 180 -24.49 -1.52 25.68
CA THR A 180 -23.85 -0.21 25.67
C THR A 180 -22.83 -0.21 24.56
N VAL A 181 -22.87 0.81 23.73
CA VAL A 181 -21.82 1.05 22.73
C VAL A 181 -20.53 1.28 23.51
N ASP A 182 -19.64 0.30 23.46
CA ASP A 182 -18.33 0.44 24.05
C ASP A 182 -17.46 1.36 23.18
N GLU A 183 -16.96 2.43 23.76
CA GLU A 183 -16.06 3.37 23.10
C GLU A 183 -14.59 2.96 23.22
N GLY A 184 -14.30 1.90 23.98
CA GLY A 184 -12.95 1.40 24.25
C GLY A 184 -12.08 2.40 25.00
N ASP A 185 -11.62 2.03 26.18
CA ASP A 185 -10.72 2.88 26.99
C ASP A 185 -9.24 2.49 26.87
N GLY A 186 -8.94 1.41 26.13
CA GLY A 186 -7.57 0.91 25.93
C GLY A 186 -6.98 0.23 27.16
N ASN A 187 -7.81 -0.18 28.13
CA ASN A 187 -7.38 -0.78 29.39
C ASN A 187 -7.65 -2.29 29.49
N GLY A 188 -8.04 -2.95 28.41
CA GLY A 188 -8.25 -4.39 28.37
C GLY A 188 -7.03 -5.18 28.90
N THR A 189 -7.29 -6.28 29.58
CA THR A 189 -6.24 -7.09 30.22
C THR A 189 -5.68 -8.20 29.34
N GLY A 190 -6.30 -8.48 28.18
CA GLY A 190 -5.92 -9.58 27.28
C GLY A 190 -5.90 -10.95 27.98
N ARG A 191 -6.15 -12.00 27.24
CA ARG A 191 -6.05 -13.36 27.77
C ARG A 191 -4.90 -14.10 27.11
N GLU A 192 -4.04 -14.73 27.92
CA GLU A 192 -3.13 -15.76 27.43
C GLU A 192 -3.96 -17.03 27.18
N GLY A 193 -3.98 -17.54 25.96
CA GLY A 193 -4.67 -18.79 25.66
C GLY A 193 -3.79 -19.98 26.03
N ASP A 194 -4.37 -20.93 26.75
CA ASP A 194 -3.78 -22.26 27.03
C ASP A 194 -3.88 -23.23 25.84
N ASP A 195 -4.06 -22.74 24.61
CA ASP A 195 -4.17 -23.58 23.44
C ASP A 195 -2.83 -24.28 23.14
N ASP A 196 -2.83 -25.60 23.06
CA ASP A 196 -1.67 -26.35 22.56
C ASP A 196 -1.47 -26.09 21.07
N LEU A 197 -0.84 -24.96 20.74
CA LEU A 197 -0.57 -24.51 19.38
C LEU A 197 0.28 -25.52 18.58
N ASN A 198 0.93 -26.47 19.24
CA ASN A 198 1.80 -27.47 18.66
C ASN A 198 1.19 -28.87 18.66
N GLY A 199 -0.05 -29.03 19.11
CA GLY A 199 -0.79 -30.27 19.04
C GLY A 199 -0.86 -30.79 17.60
N GLY A 200 -0.46 -32.07 17.40
CA GLY A 200 -0.48 -32.66 16.05
C GLY A 200 0.60 -32.18 15.08
N ARG A 201 1.59 -31.37 15.51
CA ARG A 201 2.72 -30.95 14.69
C ARG A 201 3.52 -32.13 14.17
N LYS A 202 3.82 -32.12 12.87
CA LYS A 202 4.59 -33.19 12.20
C LYS A 202 6.09 -32.91 12.20
N PRO A 203 6.95 -33.94 12.08
CA PRO A 203 8.39 -33.73 11.87
C PRO A 203 8.67 -32.83 10.65
N GLY A 204 9.54 -31.85 10.81
CA GLY A 204 9.89 -30.88 9.77
C GLY A 204 9.02 -29.63 9.73
N GLU A 205 7.88 -29.60 10.37
CA GLU A 205 7.09 -28.39 10.57
C GLU A 205 7.72 -27.51 11.66
N ALA A 206 7.58 -26.21 11.53
CA ALA A 206 7.96 -25.22 12.52
C ALA A 206 7.16 -25.40 13.83
N LYS A 207 7.63 -24.81 14.91
CA LYS A 207 6.85 -24.64 16.12
C LYS A 207 6.07 -23.32 16.03
N ALA A 208 4.79 -23.33 16.43
CA ALA A 208 4.14 -22.11 16.88
C ALA A 208 4.79 -21.72 18.22
N LEU A 209 5.49 -20.59 18.21
CA LEU A 209 6.26 -20.13 19.37
C LEU A 209 5.37 -19.46 20.40
N TRP A 210 4.47 -18.60 19.93
CA TRP A 210 3.51 -17.88 20.73
C TRP A 210 2.41 -17.28 19.86
N LEU A 211 1.29 -16.96 20.51
CA LEU A 211 0.13 -16.30 19.93
C LEU A 211 -0.31 -15.17 20.87
N GLN A 212 -0.44 -13.96 20.34
CA GLN A 212 -0.99 -12.81 21.05
C GLN A 212 -2.46 -12.63 20.64
N LYS A 213 -3.34 -12.59 21.61
CA LYS A 213 -4.72 -12.12 21.45
C LYS A 213 -4.77 -10.61 21.69
N ASN A 214 -5.90 -10.00 21.45
CA ASN A 214 -6.10 -8.59 21.75
C ASN A 214 -6.08 -8.36 23.27
N ASP A 215 -5.33 -7.35 23.69
CA ASP A 215 -5.14 -6.92 25.08
C ASP A 215 -5.56 -5.45 25.29
N VAL A 216 -6.29 -4.89 24.34
CA VAL A 216 -6.73 -3.49 24.32
C VAL A 216 -8.24 -3.48 24.13
N ASP A 217 -8.94 -2.73 24.98
CA ASP A 217 -10.34 -2.42 24.84
C ASP A 217 -10.50 -1.40 23.69
N LEU A 218 -11.19 -1.79 22.62
CA LEU A 218 -11.24 -1.05 21.36
C LEU A 218 -12.58 -0.35 21.18
N PRO A 219 -12.63 0.72 20.37
CA PRO A 219 -13.90 1.33 20.01
C PRO A 219 -14.73 0.37 19.14
N ARG A 220 -16.03 0.50 19.18
CA ARG A 220 -17.01 -0.35 18.45
C ARG A 220 -16.62 -0.68 17.00
N ASN A 221 -15.97 0.25 16.32
CA ASN A 221 -15.54 0.06 14.94
C ASN A 221 -14.20 -0.67 14.80
N GLY A 222 -13.61 -1.13 15.92
CA GLY A 222 -12.28 -1.72 15.94
C GLY A 222 -11.18 -0.71 15.71
N ALA A 223 -9.94 -1.19 15.51
CA ALA A 223 -8.78 -0.36 15.26
C ALA A 223 -7.83 -0.98 14.22
N ASP A 224 -7.16 -0.13 13.47
CA ASP A 224 -6.07 -0.55 12.59
C ASP A 224 -4.83 -0.89 13.40
N VAL A 225 -4.10 -1.90 12.94
CA VAL A 225 -2.81 -2.29 13.50
C VAL A 225 -1.70 -1.77 12.60
N TYR A 226 -0.85 -0.92 13.16
CA TYR A 226 0.30 -0.33 12.49
C TYR A 226 1.56 -1.16 12.77
N GLY A 227 2.41 -1.27 11.78
CA GLY A 227 3.54 -2.19 11.78
C GLY A 227 3.12 -3.55 11.20
N PRO A 228 3.60 -4.70 11.72
CA PRO A 228 4.60 -4.77 12.78
C PRO A 228 6.00 -4.32 12.30
N TRP A 229 6.83 -3.87 13.24
CA TRP A 229 8.24 -3.57 13.02
C TRP A 229 9.10 -4.48 13.89
N ILE A 230 10.26 -4.90 13.37
CA ILE A 230 11.24 -5.65 14.18
C ILE A 230 12.47 -4.77 14.35
N VAL A 231 12.87 -4.56 15.60
CA VAL A 231 14.08 -3.84 15.98
C VAL A 231 14.84 -4.69 17.02
N GLY A 232 16.00 -5.22 16.61
CA GLY A 232 16.72 -6.20 17.42
C GLY A 232 15.86 -7.42 17.74
N ASP A 233 15.71 -7.72 19.01
CA ASP A 233 14.91 -8.82 19.54
C ASP A 233 13.47 -8.44 19.93
N THR A 234 12.98 -7.31 19.40
CA THR A 234 11.67 -6.75 19.77
C THR A 234 10.80 -6.61 18.52
N LEU A 235 9.63 -7.24 18.55
CA LEU A 235 8.54 -7.01 17.61
C LEU A 235 7.65 -5.92 18.19
N VAL A 236 7.35 -4.88 17.40
CA VAL A 236 6.56 -3.73 17.83
C VAL A 236 5.30 -3.61 16.99
N LYS A 237 4.17 -3.39 17.62
CA LYS A 237 2.91 -3.01 16.96
C LYS A 237 2.35 -1.73 17.58
N GLY A 238 1.70 -0.92 16.76
CA GLY A 238 0.88 0.21 17.21
C GLY A 238 -0.59 -0.10 16.97
N MET A 239 -1.45 0.13 17.96
CA MET A 239 -2.88 -0.10 17.82
C MET A 239 -3.64 0.84 18.75
N TYR A 240 -4.71 1.46 18.24
CA TYR A 240 -5.56 2.38 18.98
C TYR A 240 -4.74 3.47 19.70
N ARG A 241 -4.61 3.43 21.02
CA ARG A 241 -3.89 4.42 21.85
C ARG A 241 -2.64 3.84 22.52
N ALA A 242 -2.06 2.83 21.89
CA ALA A 242 -0.86 2.20 22.44
C ALA A 242 0.12 1.78 21.36
N VAL A 243 1.42 1.84 21.70
CA VAL A 243 2.48 1.17 20.97
C VAL A 243 3.16 0.21 21.92
N SER A 244 3.23 -1.06 21.56
CA SER A 244 3.75 -2.12 22.44
C SER A 244 4.85 -2.92 21.76
N GLY A 245 5.88 -3.24 22.51
CA GLY A 245 7.00 -4.08 22.09
C GLY A 245 6.98 -5.43 22.80
N TYR A 246 7.17 -6.49 22.03
CA TYR A 246 7.13 -7.88 22.49
C TYR A 246 8.44 -8.58 22.16
N SER A 247 8.88 -9.49 23.00
CA SER A 247 10.02 -10.34 22.73
C SER A 247 9.75 -11.24 21.51
N VAL A 248 10.61 -11.22 20.50
CA VAL A 248 10.49 -12.10 19.34
C VAL A 248 10.62 -13.58 19.69
N ALA A 249 11.21 -13.90 20.85
CA ALA A 249 11.47 -15.27 21.28
C ALA A 249 10.23 -15.94 21.88
N ASP A 250 9.50 -15.25 22.75
CA ASP A 250 8.42 -15.81 23.58
C ASP A 250 7.15 -14.95 23.64
N GLY A 251 7.08 -13.86 22.86
CA GLY A 251 5.91 -13.00 22.78
C GLY A 251 5.63 -12.17 24.05
N LYS A 252 6.48 -12.27 25.09
CA LYS A 252 6.27 -11.48 26.32
C LYS A 252 6.41 -10.00 26.03
N GLN A 253 5.48 -9.21 26.57
CA GLN A 253 5.53 -7.77 26.48
C GLN A 253 6.75 -7.22 27.21
N LYS A 254 7.60 -6.49 26.48
CA LYS A 254 8.79 -5.81 27.02
C LYS A 254 8.48 -4.42 27.51
N TRP A 255 7.60 -3.71 26.78
CA TRP A 255 7.16 -2.36 27.11
C TRP A 255 5.86 -2.00 26.39
N THR A 256 5.14 -1.02 26.94
CA THR A 256 4.00 -0.37 26.31
C THR A 256 4.08 1.14 26.52
N LEU A 257 3.89 1.89 25.46
CA LEU A 257 3.73 3.34 25.49
C LEU A 257 2.26 3.67 25.26
N LYS A 258 1.56 4.18 26.26
CA LYS A 258 0.20 4.71 26.14
C LYS A 258 0.25 6.10 25.50
N LEU A 259 -0.70 6.36 24.59
CA LEU A 259 -0.84 7.61 23.86
C LEU A 259 -2.12 8.34 24.29
N PRO A 260 -2.16 9.67 24.20
CA PRO A 260 -3.31 10.46 24.65
C PRO A 260 -4.53 10.36 23.74
N ALA A 261 -4.35 9.92 22.49
CA ALA A 261 -5.41 9.76 21.49
C ALA A 261 -5.01 8.69 20.47
N ASP A 262 -5.90 8.38 19.54
CA ASP A 262 -5.77 7.29 18.59
C ASP A 262 -4.59 7.52 17.65
N ILE A 263 -3.86 6.46 17.34
CA ILE A 263 -2.91 6.44 16.24
C ILE A 263 -3.72 6.54 14.95
N CYS A 264 -3.34 7.44 14.06
CA CYS A 264 -4.05 7.67 12.80
C CYS A 264 -3.17 7.51 11.56
N SER A 265 -1.84 7.45 11.72
CA SER A 265 -0.92 7.10 10.64
C SER A 265 0.44 6.64 11.20
N ALA A 266 1.08 5.72 10.48
CA ALA A 266 2.46 5.33 10.75
C ALA A 266 3.16 4.96 9.43
N PRO A 267 4.48 5.21 9.33
CA PRO A 267 5.26 4.83 8.15
C PRO A 267 5.51 3.32 8.12
N ALA A 268 5.77 2.79 6.93
CA ALA A 268 6.16 1.40 6.77
C ALA A 268 7.58 1.13 7.29
N GLN A 269 8.47 2.15 7.21
CA GLN A 269 9.88 2.03 7.57
C GLN A 269 10.17 2.70 8.91
N THR A 270 11.21 2.19 9.57
CA THR A 270 11.86 2.82 10.73
C THR A 270 13.21 3.43 10.30
N THR A 271 13.80 4.24 11.15
CA THR A 271 15.22 4.60 10.99
C THR A 271 16.13 3.40 11.28
N THR A 272 17.36 3.44 10.82
CA THR A 272 18.35 2.37 11.04
C THR A 272 18.70 2.16 12.52
N ASP A 273 18.51 3.18 13.35
CA ASP A 273 18.71 3.12 14.81
C ASP A 273 17.42 2.79 15.58
N GLY A 274 16.39 2.31 14.89
CA GLY A 274 15.16 1.79 15.50
C GLY A 274 14.20 2.86 16.02
N LYS A 275 14.18 4.05 15.42
CA LYS A 275 13.21 5.10 15.74
C LYS A 275 12.11 5.18 14.72
N ILE A 276 10.93 5.60 15.16
CA ILE A 276 9.77 5.85 14.31
C ILE A 276 9.08 7.15 14.72
N VAL A 277 8.46 7.81 13.76
CA VAL A 277 7.52 8.90 14.02
C VAL A 277 6.16 8.47 13.56
N ILE A 278 5.20 8.43 14.46
CA ILE A 278 3.80 8.14 14.17
C ILE A 278 2.97 9.42 14.25
N ALA A 279 1.79 9.38 13.64
CA ALA A 279 0.79 10.42 13.82
C ALA A 279 -0.32 9.95 14.77
N VAL A 280 -0.71 10.85 15.65
CA VAL A 280 -1.75 10.66 16.67
C VAL A 280 -2.79 11.76 16.47
N LYS A 281 -4.05 11.46 16.67
CA LYS A 281 -5.10 12.49 16.66
C LYS A 281 -4.82 13.56 17.73
N ASN A 282 -5.24 14.80 17.45
CA ASN A 282 -5.10 15.90 18.40
C ASN A 282 -6.17 15.92 19.51
N GLY A 283 -7.01 14.91 19.57
CA GLY A 283 -8.07 14.72 20.55
C GLY A 283 -8.72 13.35 20.41
N THR A 284 -9.69 13.08 21.28
CA THR A 284 -10.40 11.77 21.37
C THR A 284 -11.79 11.78 20.71
N THR A 285 -12.19 12.88 20.11
CA THR A 285 -13.48 12.99 19.42
C THR A 285 -13.36 12.51 17.96
N ASP A 286 -14.47 12.10 17.36
CA ASP A 286 -14.53 11.67 15.94
C ASP A 286 -14.07 12.77 14.97
N LYS A 287 -14.17 14.03 15.38
CA LYS A 287 -13.74 15.20 14.59
C LYS A 287 -12.28 15.61 14.79
N ALA A 288 -11.55 14.87 15.63
CA ALA A 288 -10.15 15.18 15.90
C ALA A 288 -9.28 14.92 14.65
N ASP A 289 -8.41 15.89 14.36
CA ASP A 289 -7.47 15.83 13.24
C ASP A 289 -6.30 14.88 13.52
N CYS A 290 -5.82 14.21 12.48
CA CYS A 290 -4.59 13.43 12.49
C CYS A 290 -3.37 14.37 12.36
N SER A 291 -3.03 15.11 13.40
CA SER A 291 -2.08 16.23 13.28
C SER A 291 -0.91 16.22 14.25
N ASP A 292 -0.89 15.36 15.26
CA ASP A 292 0.18 15.33 16.24
C ASP A 292 1.22 14.26 15.90
N LEU A 293 2.44 14.66 15.61
CA LEU A 293 3.57 13.74 15.39
C LEU A 293 4.22 13.37 16.74
N GLN A 294 4.47 12.08 16.94
CA GLN A 294 5.15 11.55 18.11
C GLN A 294 6.34 10.69 17.69
N LEU A 295 7.55 11.07 18.12
CA LEU A 295 8.74 10.22 18.01
C LEU A 295 8.70 9.13 19.08
N ILE A 296 9.05 7.91 18.70
CA ILE A 296 9.18 6.75 19.60
C ILE A 296 10.49 6.03 19.30
N ASP A 297 11.25 5.70 20.32
CA ASP A 297 12.38 4.78 20.24
C ASP A 297 11.85 3.34 20.42
N LEU A 298 11.85 2.56 19.38
CA LEU A 298 11.30 1.20 19.37
C LEU A 298 12.16 0.19 20.15
N ASN A 299 13.44 0.51 20.42
CA ASN A 299 14.28 -0.34 21.24
C ASN A 299 13.83 -0.33 22.72
N THR A 300 13.29 0.80 23.16
CA THR A 300 13.01 1.05 24.59
C THR A 300 11.56 1.40 24.90
N GLY A 301 10.75 1.68 23.89
CA GLY A 301 9.38 2.19 24.06
C GLY A 301 9.31 3.63 24.55
N LYS A 302 10.44 4.36 24.63
CA LYS A 302 10.45 5.73 25.12
C LYS A 302 9.93 6.71 24.10
N ALA A 303 8.99 7.56 24.52
CA ALA A 303 8.55 8.71 23.75
C ALA A 303 9.66 9.75 23.65
N GLY A 304 9.85 10.29 22.46
CA GLY A 304 10.69 11.44 22.20
C GLY A 304 9.87 12.73 22.04
N TRP A 305 10.28 13.58 21.11
CA TRP A 305 9.58 14.84 20.84
C TRP A 305 8.16 14.59 20.32
N LYS A 306 7.27 15.54 20.63
CA LYS A 306 5.92 15.66 20.08
C LYS A 306 5.80 17.00 19.34
N LYS A 307 5.19 17.00 18.14
CA LYS A 307 4.99 18.22 17.35
C LYS A 307 3.69 18.20 16.58
N PRO A 308 2.89 19.28 16.63
CA PRO A 308 1.73 19.42 15.77
C PRO A 308 2.16 19.78 14.34
N VAL A 309 1.51 19.19 13.36
CA VAL A 309 1.54 19.60 11.96
C VAL A 309 0.50 20.68 11.77
N LYS A 310 0.93 21.85 11.30
CA LYS A 310 0.02 22.98 11.08
C LYS A 310 -0.67 22.84 9.72
N SER A 311 -1.98 23.05 9.68
CA SER A 311 -2.71 23.18 8.43
C SER A 311 -2.21 24.41 7.64
N SER A 312 -2.04 24.24 6.33
CA SER A 312 -1.57 25.28 5.41
C SER A 312 -2.69 26.04 4.70
N GLY A 313 -3.95 25.79 5.04
CA GLY A 313 -5.12 26.47 4.48
C GLY A 313 -6.39 25.63 4.45
N LEU A 314 -7.46 26.19 3.90
CA LEU A 314 -8.82 25.65 3.94
C LEU A 314 -8.98 24.28 3.25
N PHE A 315 -8.12 23.98 2.27
CA PHE A 315 -8.12 22.73 1.51
C PHE A 315 -7.04 21.74 1.96
N ASP A 316 -6.38 22.01 3.08
CA ASP A 316 -5.40 21.13 3.69
C ASP A 316 -6.10 20.18 4.66
N LEU A 317 -6.49 19.01 4.18
CA LEU A 317 -7.24 18.03 4.96
C LEU A 317 -6.31 17.29 5.91
N MET A 318 -6.51 17.50 7.21
CA MET A 318 -5.74 16.89 8.28
C MET A 318 -6.37 15.59 8.82
N SER A 319 -7.52 15.18 8.30
CA SER A 319 -8.21 13.95 8.72
C SER A 319 -7.47 12.69 8.28
N ASP A 320 -6.74 12.78 7.17
CA ASP A 320 -6.05 11.64 6.57
C ASP A 320 -4.67 12.07 6.05
N ILE A 321 -3.63 11.62 6.73
CA ILE A 321 -2.23 11.91 6.38
C ILE A 321 -1.46 10.63 6.17
N SER A 322 -0.46 10.68 5.29
CA SER A 322 0.49 9.58 5.08
C SER A 322 1.88 9.95 5.57
N LEU A 323 2.56 8.99 6.19
CA LEU A 323 3.91 9.15 6.69
C LEU A 323 4.87 8.25 5.93
N ALA A 324 6.07 8.75 5.63
CA ALA A 324 7.18 7.96 5.12
C ALA A 324 8.50 8.40 5.75
N ILE A 325 9.40 7.45 6.01
CA ILE A 325 10.73 7.72 6.57
C ILE A 325 11.80 7.39 5.54
N SER A 326 12.72 8.32 5.33
CA SER A 326 13.94 8.11 4.54
C SER A 326 15.15 8.67 5.30
N GLY A 327 16.02 7.79 5.77
CA GLY A 327 17.14 8.15 6.64
C GLY A 327 16.65 8.83 7.93
N ASN A 328 17.09 10.07 8.16
CA ASN A 328 16.70 10.87 9.34
C ASN A 328 15.57 11.88 9.05
N THR A 329 14.75 11.61 8.02
CA THR A 329 13.66 12.49 7.62
C THR A 329 12.34 11.72 7.62
N VAL A 330 11.33 12.25 8.32
CA VAL A 330 9.94 11.84 8.21
C VAL A 330 9.17 12.87 7.41
N THR A 331 8.42 12.42 6.40
CA THR A 331 7.52 13.24 5.60
C THR A 331 6.08 13.03 6.01
N VAL A 332 5.28 14.07 5.90
CA VAL A 332 3.84 14.08 6.10
C VAL A 332 3.21 14.50 4.77
N GLY A 333 2.59 13.56 4.09
CA GLY A 333 1.85 13.78 2.86
C GLY A 333 0.35 13.89 3.15
N ARG A 334 -0.35 14.80 2.45
CA ARG A 334 -1.80 14.96 2.54
C ARG A 334 -2.33 15.76 1.35
N THR A 335 -3.61 15.75 1.15
CA THR A 335 -4.23 16.49 0.04
C THR A 335 -3.87 17.98 0.11
N GLY A 336 -3.18 18.46 -0.91
CA GLY A 336 -2.86 19.88 -1.11
C GLY A 336 -1.65 20.41 -0.36
N ALA A 337 -0.99 19.62 0.50
CA ALA A 337 0.19 20.06 1.23
C ALA A 337 1.08 18.90 1.69
N SER A 338 2.32 19.24 2.03
CA SER A 338 3.25 18.32 2.68
C SER A 338 4.19 19.06 3.62
N ASN A 339 4.73 18.35 4.61
CA ASN A 339 5.81 18.81 5.48
C ASN A 339 6.83 17.69 5.65
N ALA A 340 8.02 18.05 6.09
CA ALA A 340 9.00 17.08 6.53
C ALA A 340 9.71 17.56 7.79
N PHE A 341 10.03 16.60 8.66
CA PHE A 341 10.68 16.86 9.94
C PHE A 341 11.90 15.96 10.09
N ARG A 342 12.92 16.46 10.75
CA ARG A 342 14.06 15.65 11.13
C ARG A 342 13.67 14.71 12.27
N VAL A 343 13.90 13.41 12.08
CA VAL A 343 13.51 12.41 13.08
C VAL A 343 14.22 12.63 14.40
N SER A 344 15.51 12.98 14.39
CA SER A 344 16.31 13.09 15.61
C SER A 344 15.87 14.21 16.57
N ASP A 345 15.36 15.34 16.07
CA ASP A 345 15.04 16.53 16.88
C ASP A 345 13.68 17.19 16.58
N GLY A 346 12.96 16.67 15.59
CA GLY A 346 11.67 17.21 15.17
C GLY A 346 11.76 18.58 14.50
N LYS A 347 12.95 19.03 14.06
CA LYS A 347 13.08 20.28 13.29
C LYS A 347 12.38 20.13 11.95
N GLU A 348 11.52 21.09 11.61
CA GLU A 348 10.94 21.14 10.27
C GLU A 348 12.04 21.43 9.23
N LEU A 349 12.10 20.61 8.20
CA LEU A 349 13.10 20.66 7.14
C LEU A 349 12.56 21.40 5.92
N PHE A 350 11.32 21.09 5.53
CA PHE A 350 10.61 21.76 4.44
C PHE A 350 9.11 21.58 4.61
N GLY A 351 8.35 22.44 3.96
CA GLY A 351 6.89 22.43 3.94
C GLY A 351 6.33 22.64 2.54
N LYS A 352 5.19 23.33 2.46
CA LYS A 352 4.53 23.64 1.20
C LYS A 352 5.51 24.33 0.24
N ARG A 353 5.56 23.84 -1.00
CA ARG A 353 6.39 24.45 -2.06
C ARG A 353 5.71 25.64 -2.69
N ASP A 354 6.51 26.57 -3.23
CA ASP A 354 6.01 27.60 -4.14
C ASP A 354 5.56 26.98 -5.48
N GLY A 355 4.57 27.62 -6.12
CA GLY A 355 4.07 27.21 -7.42
C GLY A 355 2.85 26.27 -7.37
N ILE A 356 2.52 25.74 -8.56
CA ILE A 356 1.28 24.98 -8.79
C ILE A 356 1.41 23.49 -8.50
N CYS A 357 2.64 22.97 -8.37
CA CYS A 357 2.92 21.54 -8.15
C CYS A 357 3.24 21.29 -6.69
N GLN A 358 2.41 20.50 -6.01
CA GLN A 358 2.58 20.19 -4.58
C GLN A 358 2.71 18.67 -4.39
N PRO A 359 3.74 18.20 -3.65
CA PRO A 359 3.77 16.83 -3.19
C PRO A 359 2.57 16.54 -2.27
N PHE A 360 1.92 15.41 -2.47
CA PHE A 360 0.79 14.99 -1.64
C PHE A 360 1.04 13.67 -0.91
N ALA A 361 2.03 12.87 -1.35
CA ALA A 361 2.39 11.61 -0.72
C ALA A 361 3.85 11.27 -0.99
N PHE A 362 4.43 10.41 -0.15
CA PHE A 362 5.82 10.00 -0.24
C PHE A 362 5.98 8.49 -0.05
N ALA A 363 7.01 7.94 -0.68
CA ALA A 363 7.54 6.60 -0.38
C ALA A 363 8.95 6.73 0.19
N GLY A 364 9.19 6.03 1.30
CA GLY A 364 10.42 6.10 2.09
C GLY A 364 11.37 4.93 1.85
N GLY A 365 12.40 4.84 2.68
CA GLY A 365 13.45 3.83 2.62
C GLY A 365 14.79 4.44 2.22
N PRO A 366 15.62 3.73 1.39
CA PRO A 366 16.93 4.24 0.97
C PRO A 366 16.86 5.48 0.08
N ARG A 367 15.69 5.79 -0.43
CA ARG A 367 15.39 6.99 -1.25
C ARG A 367 14.05 7.56 -0.85
N LEU A 368 13.91 8.87 -1.03
CA LEU A 368 12.65 9.57 -0.85
C LEU A 368 12.06 9.88 -2.22
N ILE A 369 10.89 9.29 -2.50
CA ILE A 369 10.12 9.49 -3.72
C ILE A 369 8.84 10.23 -3.36
N ALA A 370 8.55 11.31 -4.09
CA ALA A 370 7.33 12.09 -3.93
C ALA A 370 6.39 11.86 -5.12
N ALA A 371 5.12 11.68 -4.81
CA ALA A 371 4.03 11.89 -5.76
C ALA A 371 3.57 13.34 -5.64
N THR A 372 3.59 14.05 -6.75
CA THR A 372 3.30 15.48 -6.83
C THR A 372 2.13 15.71 -7.77
N SER A 373 1.15 16.49 -7.35
CA SER A 373 0.03 16.94 -8.18
C SER A 373 0.20 18.40 -8.55
N CYS A 374 0.05 18.70 -9.83
CA CYS A 374 0.13 20.06 -10.35
C CYS A 374 -1.27 20.56 -10.69
N ARG A 375 -1.63 21.75 -10.19
CA ARG A 375 -2.89 22.39 -10.53
C ARG A 375 -2.94 22.70 -12.03
N THR A 376 -3.99 22.27 -12.69
CA THR A 376 -4.28 22.54 -14.11
C THR A 376 -5.68 23.12 -14.23
N ASP A 377 -5.97 23.73 -15.37
CA ASP A 377 -7.33 24.21 -15.69
C ASP A 377 -8.27 23.06 -16.10
N ASP A 378 -7.70 21.90 -16.42
CA ASP A 378 -8.40 20.67 -16.82
C ASP A 378 -8.39 19.69 -15.63
N LEU A 379 -9.51 19.60 -14.93
CA LEU A 379 -9.66 18.76 -13.74
C LEU A 379 -9.83 17.28 -14.10
N ASP A 380 -10.32 16.98 -15.31
CA ASP A 380 -10.53 15.60 -15.77
C ASP A 380 -9.22 14.94 -16.21
N ASN A 381 -8.19 15.75 -16.53
CA ASN A 381 -6.87 15.30 -16.91
C ASN A 381 -5.79 15.91 -16.01
N PRO A 382 -5.68 15.48 -14.76
CA PRO A 382 -4.70 16.00 -13.82
C PRO A 382 -3.26 15.74 -14.30
N GLN A 383 -2.35 16.60 -13.89
CA GLN A 383 -0.93 16.41 -14.14
C GLN A 383 -0.22 15.98 -12.87
N HIS A 384 0.10 14.69 -12.76
CA HIS A 384 0.96 14.18 -11.71
C HIS A 384 2.42 14.16 -12.13
N GLN A 385 3.30 14.10 -11.15
CA GLN A 385 4.74 13.97 -11.30
C GLN A 385 5.27 12.96 -10.28
N ILE A 386 6.29 12.22 -10.68
CA ILE A 386 7.09 11.36 -9.81
C ILE A 386 8.43 12.06 -9.62
N GLU A 387 8.82 12.31 -8.40
CA GLU A 387 10.04 13.03 -8.09
C GLU A 387 10.92 12.23 -7.12
N ARG A 388 12.21 12.14 -7.40
CA ARG A 388 13.19 11.83 -6.37
C ARG A 388 13.54 13.15 -5.69
N VAL A 389 13.36 13.23 -4.39
CA VAL A 389 13.60 14.46 -3.64
C VAL A 389 14.76 14.30 -2.65
N ASP A 390 15.48 15.40 -2.45
CA ASP A 390 16.47 15.50 -1.38
C ASP A 390 15.73 15.48 -0.03
N PRO A 391 16.00 14.54 0.87
CA PRO A 391 15.26 14.41 2.12
C PRO A 391 15.47 15.57 3.10
N ASN A 392 16.55 16.37 2.95
CA ASN A 392 16.83 17.50 3.84
C ASN A 392 16.17 18.80 3.39
N THR A 393 15.96 18.96 2.07
CA THR A 393 15.50 20.21 1.49
C THR A 393 14.16 20.12 0.77
N GLY A 394 13.69 18.92 0.49
CA GLY A 394 12.48 18.68 -0.30
C GLY A 394 12.60 19.07 -1.77
N LYS A 395 13.78 19.48 -2.24
CA LYS A 395 13.99 19.87 -3.64
C LYS A 395 14.04 18.63 -4.53
N PRO A 396 13.40 18.66 -5.70
CA PRO A 396 13.54 17.58 -6.68
C PRO A 396 14.98 17.44 -7.15
N LEU A 397 15.52 16.24 -7.08
CA LEU A 397 16.78 15.85 -7.73
C LEU A 397 16.54 15.57 -9.22
N TRP A 398 15.37 15.03 -9.53
CA TRP A 398 14.81 14.89 -10.86
C TRP A 398 13.29 14.73 -10.79
N THR A 399 12.63 14.94 -11.93
CA THR A 399 11.17 14.84 -12.07
C THR A 399 10.84 14.03 -13.34
N TYR A 400 9.98 13.02 -13.21
CA TYR A 400 9.35 12.32 -14.30
C TYR A 400 7.87 12.74 -14.39
N LYS A 401 7.41 13.03 -15.60
CA LYS A 401 6.03 13.48 -15.86
C LYS A 401 5.31 12.41 -16.68
N PRO A 402 4.40 11.62 -16.09
CA PRO A 402 3.49 10.78 -16.87
C PRO A 402 2.65 11.63 -17.83
N ALA A 403 2.07 11.00 -18.84
CA ALA A 403 1.08 11.65 -19.70
C ALA A 403 -0.10 12.17 -18.85
N ARG A 404 -0.72 13.26 -19.29
CA ARG A 404 -1.88 13.85 -18.58
C ARG A 404 -2.99 12.84 -18.40
N GLY A 405 -3.69 12.93 -17.27
CA GLY A 405 -4.73 12.01 -16.87
C GLY A 405 -4.21 10.74 -16.19
N TRP A 406 -2.89 10.47 -16.20
CA TRP A 406 -2.30 9.42 -15.39
C TRP A 406 -1.90 9.94 -14.03
N GLU A 407 -2.39 9.29 -12.99
CA GLU A 407 -2.17 9.61 -11.60
C GLU A 407 -1.20 8.62 -10.96
N VAL A 408 -0.31 9.11 -10.10
CA VAL A 408 0.55 8.24 -9.29
C VAL A 408 -0.34 7.55 -8.26
N ASP A 409 -0.30 6.21 -8.27
CA ASP A 409 -1.10 5.38 -7.36
C ASP A 409 -0.24 4.82 -6.24
N LYS A 410 0.78 4.01 -6.55
CA LYS A 410 1.65 3.36 -5.58
C LYS A 410 3.11 3.36 -6.03
N VAL A 411 4.01 3.20 -5.06
CA VAL A 411 5.44 2.94 -5.27
C VAL A 411 5.75 1.56 -4.71
N TYR A 412 5.89 0.58 -5.59
CA TYR A 412 6.16 -0.81 -5.21
C TYR A 412 7.59 -1.03 -4.76
N SER A 413 8.51 -0.23 -5.26
CA SER A 413 9.92 -0.24 -4.84
C SER A 413 10.52 1.14 -5.09
N VAL A 414 11.34 1.62 -4.16
CA VAL A 414 12.10 2.86 -4.33
C VAL A 414 13.50 2.60 -4.89
N ASN A 415 13.98 1.34 -4.89
CA ASN A 415 15.28 0.95 -5.42
C ASN A 415 15.32 -0.55 -5.79
N PRO A 416 15.20 -0.92 -7.11
CA PRO A 416 14.93 -0.05 -8.25
C PRO A 416 13.58 0.67 -8.13
N LEU A 417 13.42 1.81 -8.80
CA LEU A 417 12.17 2.56 -8.70
C LEU A 417 11.10 1.95 -9.62
N ILE A 418 10.01 1.51 -9.00
CA ILE A 418 8.85 0.90 -9.68
C ILE A 418 7.58 1.57 -9.16
N VAL A 419 6.84 2.20 -10.06
CA VAL A 419 5.69 3.04 -9.74
C VAL A 419 4.46 2.57 -10.48
N SER A 420 3.35 2.46 -9.78
CA SER A 420 2.01 2.20 -10.30
C SER A 420 1.32 3.52 -10.64
N LEU A 421 0.68 3.55 -11.77
CA LEU A 421 -0.14 4.65 -12.26
C LEU A 421 -1.55 4.16 -12.55
N THR A 422 -2.54 5.00 -12.30
CA THR A 422 -3.93 4.78 -12.69
C THR A 422 -4.45 5.92 -13.54
N LYS A 423 -5.44 5.64 -14.37
CA LYS A 423 -6.19 6.62 -15.17
C LYS A 423 -7.66 6.23 -15.19
N GLY A 424 -8.54 7.23 -15.07
CA GLY A 424 -9.99 7.01 -14.96
C GLY A 424 -10.44 6.77 -13.51
N SER A 425 -11.69 7.12 -13.20
CA SER A 425 -12.18 7.20 -11.82
C SER A 425 -12.80 5.90 -11.30
N SER A 426 -13.37 5.05 -12.13
CA SER A 426 -14.02 3.80 -11.67
C SER A 426 -14.47 2.91 -12.83
N GLY A 427 -14.76 1.64 -12.54
CA GLY A 427 -15.35 0.69 -13.49
C GLY A 427 -14.42 0.27 -14.63
N ASP A 428 -15.02 -0.02 -15.79
CA ASP A 428 -14.31 -0.55 -16.97
C ASP A 428 -13.35 0.47 -17.60
N ASP A 429 -13.50 1.76 -17.28
CA ASP A 429 -12.63 2.83 -17.77
C ASP A 429 -11.34 2.99 -16.98
N LYS A 430 -11.20 2.32 -15.82
CA LYS A 430 -9.99 2.39 -15.00
C LYS A 430 -8.86 1.64 -15.67
N GLN A 431 -7.86 2.40 -16.09
CA GLN A 431 -6.61 1.87 -16.64
C GLN A 431 -5.54 1.84 -15.56
N TRP A 432 -4.68 0.85 -15.64
CA TRP A 432 -3.56 0.66 -14.73
C TRP A 432 -2.26 0.42 -15.51
N SER A 433 -1.17 1.00 -15.04
CA SER A 433 0.14 0.88 -15.66
C SER A 433 1.24 0.86 -14.60
N ILE A 434 2.27 0.07 -14.81
CA ILE A 434 3.44 0.01 -13.94
C ILE A 434 4.67 0.44 -14.73
N LEU A 435 5.41 1.41 -14.19
CA LEU A 435 6.63 1.93 -14.79
C LEU A 435 7.85 1.57 -13.95
N ALA A 436 8.91 1.14 -14.59
CA ALA A 436 10.24 1.11 -14.01
C ALA A 436 10.99 2.37 -14.46
N LEU A 437 11.60 3.10 -13.52
CA LEU A 437 12.39 4.29 -13.80
C LEU A 437 13.87 4.07 -13.45
N ARG A 438 14.75 4.72 -14.24
CA ARG A 438 16.20 4.71 -13.99
C ARG A 438 16.57 5.68 -12.88
N GLU A 439 17.79 5.58 -12.38
CA GLU A 439 18.37 6.46 -11.35
C GLU A 439 18.27 7.95 -11.67
N ASN A 440 18.34 8.30 -12.94
CA ASN A 440 18.26 9.67 -13.45
C ASN A 440 16.83 10.14 -13.75
N GLY A 441 15.81 9.37 -13.36
CA GLY A 441 14.40 9.72 -13.58
C GLY A 441 13.87 9.45 -14.98
N THR A 442 14.65 8.81 -15.87
CA THR A 442 14.14 8.44 -17.20
C THR A 442 13.41 7.10 -17.17
N LEU A 443 12.45 6.91 -18.07
CA LEU A 443 11.76 5.63 -18.23
C LEU A 443 12.75 4.51 -18.55
N ARG A 444 12.73 3.44 -17.76
CA ARG A 444 13.47 2.21 -18.02
C ARG A 444 12.63 1.27 -18.88
N SER A 445 11.42 0.97 -18.43
CA SER A 445 10.43 0.17 -19.15
C SER A 445 9.03 0.39 -18.58
N GLN A 446 8.03 0.01 -19.34
CA GLN A 446 6.66 -0.20 -18.87
C GLN A 446 6.45 -1.70 -18.73
N ILE A 447 5.92 -2.12 -17.58
CA ILE A 447 5.63 -3.53 -17.32
C ILE A 447 4.40 -3.94 -18.14
N VAL A 448 4.55 -5.02 -18.90
CA VAL A 448 3.50 -5.58 -19.75
C VAL A 448 3.34 -7.05 -19.35
N SER A 449 2.17 -7.39 -18.86
CA SER A 449 1.81 -8.76 -18.53
C SER A 449 1.21 -9.50 -19.73
N ASP A 450 1.17 -10.82 -19.65
CA ASP A 450 0.48 -11.65 -20.63
C ASP A 450 -1.04 -11.42 -20.54
N LYS A 451 -1.72 -11.63 -21.67
CA LYS A 451 -3.17 -11.50 -21.74
C LYS A 451 -3.82 -12.51 -20.77
N GLY A 452 -4.64 -12.01 -19.87
CA GLY A 452 -5.37 -12.81 -18.89
C GLY A 452 -4.76 -12.81 -17.48
N ASP A 453 -3.52 -12.32 -17.30
CA ASP A 453 -2.99 -12.11 -15.96
C ASP A 453 -3.76 -10.99 -15.25
N LYS A 454 -4.16 -11.24 -14.02
CA LYS A 454 -4.78 -10.26 -13.14
C LYS A 454 -3.93 -10.12 -11.89
N PHE A 455 -3.72 -8.89 -11.44
CA PHE A 455 -2.89 -8.60 -10.28
C PHE A 455 -3.67 -7.74 -9.29
N ALA A 456 -3.44 -7.97 -8.00
CA ALA A 456 -3.99 -7.15 -6.93
C ALA A 456 -2.98 -7.11 -5.79
N PRO A 457 -1.88 -6.32 -5.92
CA PRO A 457 -0.98 -6.12 -4.80
C PRO A 457 -1.73 -5.45 -3.67
N ASP A 458 -1.54 -5.95 -2.46
CA ASP A 458 -2.11 -5.35 -1.27
C ASP A 458 -1.20 -4.22 -0.79
N CYS A 459 -1.72 -3.00 -0.80
CA CYS A 459 -0.99 -1.81 -0.41
C CYS A 459 -1.52 -1.20 0.89
N GLY A 460 -2.37 -1.91 1.62
CA GLY A 460 -2.96 -1.47 2.88
C GLY A 460 -3.82 -0.20 2.76
N GLY A 461 -4.66 0.05 3.74
CA GLY A 461 -5.46 1.28 3.80
C GLY A 461 -6.73 1.25 2.95
N ALA A 462 -7.57 0.23 3.12
CA ALA A 462 -8.84 0.06 2.43
C ALA A 462 -9.82 1.26 2.57
N PHE A 463 -9.54 2.19 3.45
CA PHE A 463 -10.39 3.35 3.76
C PHE A 463 -9.70 4.72 3.60
N ALA A 464 -8.49 4.78 3.04
CA ALA A 464 -7.84 6.07 2.76
C ALA A 464 -8.56 6.77 1.60
N VAL A 465 -9.51 7.63 1.92
CA VAL A 465 -10.33 8.33 0.91
C VAL A 465 -9.55 9.47 0.25
N PHE A 466 -8.57 10.07 0.93
CA PHE A 466 -7.86 11.28 0.45
C PHE A 466 -6.34 11.29 0.70
N GLY A 467 -5.81 10.40 1.53
CA GLY A 467 -4.38 10.29 1.78
C GLY A 467 -3.83 9.06 1.08
N GLN A 468 -2.96 9.25 0.11
CA GLN A 468 -2.40 8.11 -0.59
C GLN A 468 -1.14 7.63 0.13
N ARG A 469 -1.26 6.51 0.83
CA ARG A 469 -0.08 5.75 1.24
C ARG A 469 0.57 5.16 -0.01
N LEU A 470 1.76 5.65 -0.35
CA LEU A 470 2.45 5.22 -1.58
C LEU A 470 3.19 3.90 -1.42
N ASP A 471 3.67 3.60 -0.23
CA ASP A 471 4.53 2.45 0.05
C ASP A 471 3.89 1.44 1.01
N GLY A 472 4.63 0.38 1.35
CA GLY A 472 4.16 -0.67 2.24
C GLY A 472 3.29 -1.72 1.55
N CYS A 473 3.34 -1.80 0.21
CA CYS A 473 2.65 -2.85 -0.55
C CYS A 473 3.26 -4.23 -0.29
N THR A 474 2.42 -5.25 -0.17
CA THR A 474 2.80 -6.66 -0.14
C THR A 474 2.41 -7.35 -1.46
N GLY A 475 2.91 -8.56 -1.68
CA GLY A 475 2.71 -9.27 -2.95
C GLY A 475 3.61 -8.78 -4.08
N VAL A 476 4.61 -7.95 -3.77
CA VAL A 476 5.59 -7.43 -4.71
C VAL A 476 7.01 -7.48 -4.13
N ALA A 477 8.00 -7.70 -4.99
CA ALA A 477 9.42 -7.60 -4.65
C ALA A 477 10.22 -7.18 -5.90
N ALA A 478 11.43 -6.67 -5.73
CA ALA A 478 12.28 -6.34 -6.86
C ALA A 478 13.76 -6.50 -6.53
N ASP A 479 14.52 -7.03 -7.48
CA ASP A 479 15.97 -6.91 -7.54
C ASP A 479 16.38 -5.89 -8.60
N ALA A 480 17.69 -5.70 -8.81
CA ALA A 480 18.21 -4.71 -9.76
C ALA A 480 17.65 -4.86 -11.20
N ASN A 481 17.21 -6.05 -11.61
CA ASN A 481 16.84 -6.38 -12.98
C ASN A 481 15.46 -7.01 -13.15
N THR A 482 14.81 -7.40 -12.06
CA THR A 482 13.56 -8.15 -12.10
C THR A 482 12.56 -7.56 -11.10
N PHE A 483 11.33 -7.45 -11.54
CA PHE A 483 10.17 -7.15 -10.70
C PHE A 483 9.31 -8.41 -10.57
N TYR A 484 8.92 -8.74 -9.36
CA TYR A 484 8.11 -9.91 -9.01
C TYR A 484 6.77 -9.44 -8.47
N MET A 485 5.68 -10.02 -8.96
CA MET A 485 4.33 -9.67 -8.52
C MET A 485 3.45 -10.92 -8.45
N ALA A 486 2.68 -11.06 -7.38
CA ALA A 486 1.67 -12.09 -7.26
C ALA A 486 0.46 -11.79 -8.12
N THR A 487 -0.09 -12.79 -8.80
CA THR A 487 -1.42 -12.67 -9.42
C THR A 487 -2.52 -12.66 -8.35
N GLN A 488 -3.70 -12.21 -8.75
CA GLN A 488 -4.91 -12.45 -7.96
C GLN A 488 -5.11 -13.95 -7.74
N ASP A 489 -5.82 -14.27 -6.66
CA ASP A 489 -6.21 -15.64 -6.35
C ASP A 489 -7.17 -16.16 -7.41
N ASP A 490 -6.87 -17.33 -7.91
CA ASP A 490 -7.77 -18.11 -8.74
C ASP A 490 -8.62 -19.00 -7.83
N THR A 491 -9.92 -18.71 -7.81
CA THR A 491 -10.94 -19.42 -7.02
C THR A 491 -11.85 -20.26 -7.92
N SER A 492 -11.52 -20.43 -9.18
CA SER A 492 -12.33 -21.22 -10.15
C SER A 492 -12.30 -22.72 -9.87
N GLY A 493 -11.29 -23.19 -9.15
CA GLY A 493 -11.14 -24.58 -8.71
C GLY A 493 -11.73 -24.85 -7.32
N SER A 494 -11.46 -26.06 -6.79
CA SER A 494 -11.86 -26.47 -5.44
C SER A 494 -11.07 -25.78 -4.32
N ALA A 495 -9.92 -25.18 -4.64
CA ALA A 495 -9.07 -24.48 -3.70
C ALA A 495 -8.47 -23.23 -4.34
N ARG A 496 -8.16 -22.24 -3.51
CA ARG A 496 -7.46 -21.02 -3.95
C ARG A 496 -6.04 -21.36 -4.40
N THR A 497 -5.62 -20.75 -5.49
CA THR A 497 -4.24 -20.81 -5.96
C THR A 497 -3.87 -19.50 -6.67
N ASN A 498 -2.58 -19.27 -6.87
CA ASN A 498 -2.09 -18.14 -7.66
C ASN A 498 -0.71 -18.41 -8.24
N GLN A 499 -0.10 -17.39 -8.81
CA GLN A 499 1.25 -17.45 -9.37
C GLN A 499 2.03 -16.19 -8.99
N VAL A 500 3.35 -16.31 -8.95
CA VAL A 500 4.26 -15.17 -8.99
C VAL A 500 4.80 -15.03 -10.40
N VAL A 501 4.67 -13.84 -10.95
CA VAL A 501 5.17 -13.46 -12.28
C VAL A 501 6.42 -12.61 -12.11
N ALA A 502 7.48 -12.95 -12.82
CA ALA A 502 8.70 -12.18 -12.89
C ALA A 502 8.75 -11.38 -14.18
N PHE A 503 9.06 -10.09 -14.09
CA PHE A 503 9.19 -9.18 -15.21
C PHE A 503 10.62 -8.67 -15.34
N ASP A 504 11.17 -8.65 -16.54
CA ASP A 504 12.45 -8.03 -16.83
C ASP A 504 12.33 -6.51 -16.81
N LEU A 505 13.06 -5.84 -15.94
CA LEU A 505 12.99 -4.39 -15.77
C LEU A 505 13.56 -3.59 -16.94
N ASN A 506 14.33 -4.20 -17.85
CA ASN A 506 14.85 -3.51 -19.03
C ASN A 506 13.86 -3.52 -20.19
N THR A 507 13.07 -4.60 -20.30
CA THR A 507 12.12 -4.80 -21.40
C THR A 507 10.67 -4.63 -20.97
N GLY A 508 10.37 -4.73 -19.67
CA GLY A 508 9.02 -4.75 -19.13
C GLY A 508 8.26 -6.06 -19.37
N LYS A 509 8.87 -7.06 -19.98
CA LYS A 509 8.20 -8.30 -20.39
C LYS A 509 8.29 -9.38 -19.30
N THR A 510 7.33 -10.29 -19.31
CA THR A 510 7.36 -11.51 -18.50
C THR A 510 8.61 -12.33 -18.81
N LYS A 511 9.34 -12.73 -17.78
CA LYS A 511 10.47 -13.69 -17.83
C LYS A 511 9.98 -15.11 -17.64
N TRP A 512 9.20 -15.32 -16.58
CA TRP A 512 8.65 -16.60 -16.18
C TRP A 512 7.49 -16.41 -15.19
N LYS A 513 6.75 -17.50 -14.95
CA LYS A 513 5.69 -17.62 -13.95
C LYS A 513 5.95 -18.84 -13.09
N ALA A 514 5.79 -18.69 -11.78
CA ALA A 514 5.90 -19.78 -10.81
C ALA A 514 4.54 -19.98 -10.13
N LYS A 515 4.06 -21.21 -10.09
CA LYS A 515 2.80 -21.57 -9.42
C LYS A 515 3.01 -21.71 -7.92
N ALA A 516 2.02 -21.30 -7.16
CA ALA A 516 1.95 -21.57 -5.73
C ALA A 516 1.91 -23.10 -5.46
N PRO A 517 2.26 -23.56 -4.26
CA PRO A 517 2.01 -24.93 -3.83
C PRO A 517 0.53 -25.29 -3.99
N ALA A 518 0.25 -26.58 -4.19
CA ALA A 518 -1.13 -27.04 -4.40
C ALA A 518 -2.06 -26.60 -3.26
N GLU A 519 -3.22 -26.03 -3.61
CA GLU A 519 -4.27 -25.57 -2.68
C GLU A 519 -3.82 -24.41 -1.75
N GLN A 520 -2.84 -23.63 -2.15
CA GLN A 520 -2.34 -22.49 -1.42
C GLN A 520 -2.08 -21.33 -2.38
N THR A 521 -1.98 -20.14 -1.84
CA THR A 521 -1.52 -18.93 -2.55
C THR A 521 -0.18 -18.50 -2.02
N MET A 522 0.54 -17.65 -2.75
CA MET A 522 1.84 -17.13 -2.33
C MET A 522 2.01 -15.68 -2.74
N LYS A 523 2.72 -14.93 -1.92
CA LYS A 523 3.01 -13.50 -2.17
C LYS A 523 4.49 -13.19 -1.91
N PRO A 524 5.15 -12.47 -2.82
CA PRO A 524 6.47 -11.90 -2.57
C PRO A 524 6.44 -10.97 -1.36
N LEU A 525 7.42 -11.10 -0.48
CA LEU A 525 7.65 -10.21 0.65
C LEU A 525 8.79 -9.22 0.37
N ARG A 526 9.94 -9.73 -0.02
CA ARG A 526 11.15 -8.98 -0.34
C ARG A 526 12.19 -9.87 -1.01
N MET A 527 13.33 -9.28 -1.33
CA MET A 527 14.51 -10.07 -1.68
C MET A 527 15.21 -10.59 -0.41
N GLU A 528 15.69 -11.82 -0.47
CA GLU A 528 16.52 -12.45 0.57
C GLU A 528 17.78 -13.00 -0.11
N GLY A 529 18.86 -12.22 -0.07
CA GLY A 529 20.01 -12.49 -0.92
C GLY A 529 19.66 -12.36 -2.40
N ALA A 530 19.90 -13.42 -3.18
CA ALA A 530 19.53 -13.47 -4.59
C ALA A 530 18.09 -13.96 -4.84
N ASP A 531 17.47 -14.63 -3.88
CA ASP A 531 16.16 -15.24 -4.01
C ASP A 531 15.04 -14.28 -3.60
N VAL A 532 13.82 -14.51 -4.10
CA VAL A 532 12.61 -13.85 -3.63
C VAL A 532 12.11 -14.58 -2.39
N LEU A 533 11.97 -13.88 -1.28
CA LEU A 533 11.30 -14.39 -0.09
C LEU A 533 9.79 -14.31 -0.30
N LEU A 534 9.10 -15.41 -0.03
CA LEU A 534 7.66 -15.55 -0.19
C LEU A 534 7.00 -15.89 1.14
N TYR A 535 5.81 -15.38 1.34
CA TYR A 535 4.83 -15.99 2.22
C TYR A 535 3.94 -16.92 1.40
N VAL A 536 3.75 -18.13 1.88
CA VAL A 536 2.77 -19.09 1.38
C VAL A 536 1.63 -19.08 2.36
N ASP A 537 0.44 -18.71 1.90
CA ASP A 537 -0.75 -18.60 2.75
C ASP A 537 -1.22 -19.98 3.22
N ALA A 538 -1.83 -20.02 4.39
CA ALA A 538 -2.43 -21.27 4.89
C ALA A 538 -3.58 -21.70 3.98
N GLY A 539 -3.63 -23.01 3.70
CA GLY A 539 -4.77 -23.66 3.06
C GLY A 539 -5.74 -24.21 4.10
N TYR A 540 -6.79 -24.88 3.67
CA TYR A 540 -7.82 -25.43 4.58
C TYR A 540 -7.23 -26.40 5.63
N ASN A 541 -6.35 -27.32 5.20
CA ASN A 541 -5.70 -28.33 6.05
C ASN A 541 -4.17 -28.27 5.96
N LYS A 542 -3.63 -27.14 5.55
CA LYS A 542 -2.18 -26.94 5.38
C LYS A 542 -1.79 -25.64 6.04
N GLY A 543 -0.83 -25.70 6.96
CA GLY A 543 -0.21 -24.51 7.50
C GLY A 543 0.45 -23.69 6.39
N GLY A 544 0.48 -22.39 6.56
CA GLY A 544 1.23 -21.48 5.70
C GLY A 544 2.74 -21.66 5.85
N GLY A 545 3.50 -20.66 5.46
CA GLY A 545 4.94 -20.72 5.69
C GLY A 545 5.75 -19.72 4.90
N ILE A 546 7.04 -19.79 5.10
CA ILE A 546 8.02 -18.96 4.38
C ILE A 546 8.75 -19.83 3.37
N ALA A 547 8.85 -19.35 2.14
CA ALA A 547 9.56 -20.01 1.07
C ALA A 547 10.52 -19.05 0.36
N THR A 548 11.42 -19.58 -0.45
CA THR A 548 12.20 -18.81 -1.41
C THR A 548 11.91 -19.28 -2.83
N LEU A 549 12.07 -18.35 -3.76
CA LEU A 549 11.95 -18.59 -5.19
C LEU A 549 13.19 -18.07 -5.89
N ALA A 550 13.86 -18.95 -6.62
CA ALA A 550 15.09 -18.60 -7.35
C ALA A 550 14.82 -17.53 -8.43
N PRO A 551 15.78 -16.68 -8.78
CA PRO A 551 15.65 -15.67 -9.85
C PRO A 551 15.37 -16.29 -11.24
N SER A 552 15.70 -17.56 -11.42
CA SER A 552 15.38 -18.33 -12.63
C SER A 552 13.95 -18.89 -12.67
N GLY A 553 13.17 -18.70 -11.60
CA GLY A 553 11.85 -19.32 -11.45
C GLY A 553 11.91 -20.76 -10.94
N GLY A 554 10.87 -21.53 -11.22
CA GLY A 554 10.72 -22.91 -10.78
C GLY A 554 9.72 -23.04 -9.64
N SER A 555 9.86 -24.07 -8.82
CA SER A 555 8.99 -24.30 -7.67
C SER A 555 9.52 -23.58 -6.42
N PRO A 556 8.63 -23.01 -5.58
CA PRO A 556 9.03 -22.46 -4.30
C PRO A 556 9.70 -23.50 -3.40
N LYS A 557 10.76 -23.11 -2.70
CA LYS A 557 11.46 -23.94 -1.73
C LYS A 557 11.11 -23.49 -0.32
N MET A 558 10.40 -24.34 0.44
CA MET A 558 10.03 -24.01 1.82
C MET A 558 11.27 -23.87 2.71
N LEU A 559 11.35 -22.76 3.44
CA LEU A 559 12.32 -22.47 4.49
C LEU A 559 11.75 -22.79 5.87
N LEU A 560 10.48 -22.47 6.06
CA LEU A 560 9.75 -22.63 7.32
C LEU A 560 8.31 -23.03 6.98
N GLN A 561 7.96 -24.30 7.22
CA GLN A 561 6.59 -24.80 7.05
C GLN A 561 5.86 -24.68 8.38
N HIS A 562 4.76 -23.96 8.43
CA HIS A 562 3.92 -23.89 9.62
C HIS A 562 3.14 -25.17 9.84
N PRO A 563 2.76 -25.50 11.09
CA PRO A 563 1.99 -26.70 11.37
C PRO A 563 0.62 -26.69 10.69
N ALA A 564 0.19 -27.84 10.18
CA ALA A 564 -1.15 -27.96 9.63
C ALA A 564 -2.25 -27.69 10.69
N SER A 565 -1.97 -27.96 11.96
CA SER A 565 -2.87 -27.67 13.10
C SER A 565 -3.14 -26.19 13.32
N THR A 566 -2.28 -25.28 12.83
CA THR A 566 -2.46 -23.83 12.96
C THR A 566 -3.16 -23.19 11.77
N ALA A 567 -3.48 -23.94 10.72
CA ALA A 567 -4.00 -23.40 9.46
C ALA A 567 -5.24 -22.52 9.64
N GLN A 568 -6.19 -22.92 10.48
CA GLN A 568 -7.39 -22.12 10.75
C GLN A 568 -7.10 -20.84 11.56
N ILE A 569 -6.14 -20.90 12.47
CA ILE A 569 -5.69 -19.73 13.22
C ILE A 569 -5.01 -18.75 12.26
N GLU A 570 -4.11 -19.22 11.41
CA GLU A 570 -3.45 -18.37 10.40
C GLU A 570 -4.46 -17.70 9.48
N SER A 571 -5.49 -18.44 9.03
CA SER A 571 -6.54 -17.89 8.15
C SER A 571 -7.49 -16.91 8.86
N SER A 572 -7.43 -16.76 10.18
CA SER A 572 -8.25 -15.81 10.93
C SER A 572 -7.63 -14.40 11.04
N PHE A 573 -6.37 -14.23 10.62
CA PHE A 573 -5.74 -12.92 10.57
C PHE A 573 -6.32 -12.10 9.42
N TRP A 574 -6.87 -10.93 9.74
CA TRP A 574 -7.46 -10.03 8.75
C TRP A 574 -6.43 -9.02 8.26
N ASP A 575 -6.35 -8.81 6.92
CA ASP A 575 -5.39 -7.89 6.29
C ASP A 575 -3.96 -8.17 6.81
N GLU A 576 -3.58 -9.47 6.79
CA GLU A 576 -2.38 -9.94 7.47
C GLU A 576 -1.10 -9.33 6.91
N LYS A 577 -0.20 -9.01 7.82
CA LYS A 577 1.16 -8.56 7.54
C LYS A 577 2.16 -9.58 8.03
N VAL A 578 2.99 -10.03 7.12
CA VAL A 578 3.95 -11.09 7.41
C VAL A 578 5.37 -10.55 7.41
N LEU A 579 6.10 -10.86 8.47
CA LEU A 579 7.53 -10.60 8.59
C LEU A 579 8.29 -11.91 8.73
N TYR A 580 9.51 -11.91 8.22
CA TYR A 580 10.46 -13.01 8.44
C TYR A 580 11.80 -12.44 8.85
N ALA A 581 12.31 -12.86 10.00
CA ALA A 581 13.60 -12.45 10.53
C ALA A 581 14.19 -13.58 11.39
N ASP A 582 15.48 -13.80 11.27
CA ASP A 582 16.26 -14.74 12.10
C ASP A 582 15.64 -16.14 12.20
N GLY A 583 15.14 -16.66 11.06
CA GLY A 583 14.53 -17.98 10.98
C GLY A 583 13.14 -18.08 11.62
N ARG A 584 12.51 -16.96 11.94
CA ARG A 584 11.16 -16.86 12.48
C ARG A 584 10.24 -16.10 11.54
N SER A 585 9.00 -16.53 11.44
CA SER A 585 7.93 -15.77 10.79
C SER A 585 6.94 -15.23 11.82
N PHE A 586 6.41 -14.06 11.52
CA PHE A 586 5.41 -13.37 12.33
C PHE A 586 4.27 -12.98 11.42
N ILE A 587 3.06 -13.39 11.79
CA ILE A 587 1.82 -12.99 11.13
C ILE A 587 1.10 -12.04 12.07
N ALA A 588 0.77 -10.84 11.61
CA ALA A 588 0.04 -9.86 12.38
C ALA A 588 -1.23 -9.44 11.63
N SER A 589 -2.33 -9.24 12.34
CA SER A 589 -3.53 -8.64 11.78
C SER A 589 -3.26 -7.18 11.39
N GLY A 590 -3.79 -6.73 10.27
CA GLY A 590 -3.75 -5.33 9.85
C GLY A 590 -4.85 -4.49 10.51
N ARG A 591 -5.91 -5.16 10.98
CA ARG A 591 -7.03 -4.54 11.70
C ARG A 591 -7.63 -5.52 12.70
N ILE A 592 -8.07 -5.02 13.84
CA ILE A 592 -8.84 -5.76 14.84
C ILE A 592 -10.25 -5.18 14.90
N SER A 593 -11.24 -6.05 14.86
CA SER A 593 -12.64 -5.68 14.99
C SER A 593 -13.42 -6.92 15.42
N ALA A 594 -14.39 -6.75 16.30
CA ALA A 594 -15.27 -7.81 16.77
C ALA A 594 -16.70 -7.28 16.92
N SER A 595 -17.66 -8.17 17.15
CA SER A 595 -19.07 -7.80 17.31
C SER A 595 -19.41 -7.40 18.75
N ASN A 596 -18.57 -7.82 19.71
CA ASN A 596 -18.70 -7.57 21.14
C ASN A 596 -17.36 -7.72 21.83
N ASP A 597 -17.28 -7.29 23.11
CA ASP A 597 -16.06 -7.29 23.92
C ASP A 597 -15.49 -8.71 24.16
N GLU A 598 -16.33 -9.74 24.26
CA GLU A 598 -15.88 -11.10 24.46
C GLU A 598 -15.16 -11.63 23.21
N GLU A 599 -15.73 -11.45 22.03
CA GLU A 599 -15.09 -11.79 20.77
C GLU A 599 -13.83 -10.96 20.52
N GLU A 600 -13.83 -9.69 20.95
CA GLU A 600 -12.70 -8.79 20.79
C GLU A 600 -11.47 -9.30 21.54
N LEU A 601 -11.62 -9.75 22.78
CA LEU A 601 -10.54 -10.31 23.60
C LEU A 601 -9.99 -11.63 23.01
N GLU A 602 -10.79 -12.36 22.23
CA GLU A 602 -10.34 -13.60 21.55
C GLU A 602 -9.70 -13.33 20.19
N THR A 603 -9.74 -12.10 19.69
CA THR A 603 -9.18 -11.76 18.37
C THR A 603 -7.65 -11.84 18.40
N LYS A 604 -7.06 -12.56 17.42
CA LYS A 604 -5.62 -12.76 17.32
C LYS A 604 -4.96 -11.53 16.71
N THR A 605 -3.91 -11.05 17.36
CA THR A 605 -3.18 -9.86 16.90
C THR A 605 -1.83 -10.19 16.27
N VAL A 606 -1.09 -11.14 16.82
CA VAL A 606 0.20 -11.59 16.27
C VAL A 606 0.41 -13.07 16.58
N MET A 607 0.93 -13.83 15.63
CA MET A 607 1.38 -15.20 15.80
C MET A 607 2.82 -15.36 15.30
N ALA A 608 3.63 -16.13 16.01
CA ALA A 608 5.02 -16.37 15.67
C ALA A 608 5.32 -17.86 15.50
N PHE A 609 6.15 -18.15 14.52
CA PHE A 609 6.65 -19.50 14.23
C PHE A 609 8.17 -19.51 14.14
N GLY A 610 8.78 -20.64 14.47
CA GLY A 610 10.22 -20.85 14.38
C GLY A 610 10.60 -22.34 14.45
N LYS A 611 11.90 -22.63 14.30
CA LYS A 611 12.43 -23.98 14.40
C LYS A 611 12.62 -24.41 15.84
#